data_1158f20f525ab39ec76d7e3818fb6e9f
#
_entry.id   1158f20f525ab39ec76d7e3818fb6e9f
#
_cell.length_a   1.000
_cell.length_b   1.000
_cell.length_c   1.000
_cell.angle_alpha   90.00
_cell.angle_beta   90.00
_cell.angle_gamma   90.00
#
_symmetry.space_group_name_H-M   'P 1'
#
loop_
_entity.id
_entity.type
_entity.pdbx_description
1 polymer ?
#
loop_
_entity_poly.entity_id
_entity_poly.type
_entity_poly.pdbx_seq_one_letter_code
_entity_poly.pdbx_strand_id
1 'polypeptide(L)'
;MARKKMSNLQVVKTQDDRKALRQRERRIKRRRRKEIFTYIILIAMAICGTYLLLDSKTYGTVRKADSYAKDLSDTNNYVQFADGIVRYNHDGVVFLNKKNEEKWIQPTQLQTPVIVVKDDVFAVADSGGNSILVFTKNGLKGEIQTTLPIERIAVSNQGIVSAILKNENSPKIISYDAAGNILVEQQITIGNTGYPIALDLSDDGKVLAVSYLYTKGTQVQSRIGYYNFDTAGKEKADNKVTADTYEDMLIGEIFFMGNDRSVAVGDNGFEIYTGKDTPKQTKEVKVNQEIRSVFHSDSYFGFVLLNQEKSGYELRLYNQSGDTVFSKEIQGDYSHVKMDGDNIILYDGSKCCIYTTTGILKFKGDLGADVQEIFDAFGLNRYYVMSDNELRIVYLTK
;
A
#
# COMPACT_ATOMS: atom_id res chain seq x y z
N MET A 1 -33.01 34.04 -80.12
CA MET A 1 -33.32 33.16 -78.95
C MET A 1 -32.51 33.63 -77.78
N ALA A 2 -33.13 34.40 -76.88
CA ALA A 2 -32.46 34.91 -75.65
C ALA A 2 -33.00 34.18 -74.46
N ARG A 3 -32.14 33.36 -73.79
CA ARG A 3 -32.45 32.69 -72.49
C ARG A 3 -32.32 33.70 -71.35
N LYS A 4 -33.51 34.05 -70.83
CA LYS A 4 -33.65 34.90 -69.63
C LYS A 4 -33.05 34.17 -68.41
N LYS A 5 -31.94 34.65 -67.85
CA LYS A 5 -31.43 34.23 -66.56
C LYS A 5 -32.37 34.73 -65.46
N MET A 6 -33.08 33.85 -64.80
CA MET A 6 -33.80 34.19 -63.57
C MET A 6 -32.77 34.49 -62.46
N SER A 7 -32.71 35.71 -62.01
CA SER A 7 -31.95 36.12 -60.81
C SER A 7 -32.68 35.62 -59.56
N ASN A 8 -32.03 34.85 -58.76
CA ASN A 8 -32.49 34.49 -57.42
C ASN A 8 -32.57 35.77 -56.57
N LEU A 9 -33.78 36.26 -56.41
CA LEU A 9 -34.10 37.31 -55.43
C LEU A 9 -33.84 36.77 -54.01
N GLN A 10 -32.78 37.21 -53.41
CA GLN A 10 -32.56 37.03 -51.97
C GLN A 10 -33.57 37.89 -51.21
N VAL A 11 -34.59 37.25 -50.64
CA VAL A 11 -35.54 37.92 -49.75
C VAL A 11 -34.73 38.50 -48.56
N VAL A 12 -34.77 39.83 -48.40
CA VAL A 12 -34.18 40.52 -47.23
C VAL A 12 -35.02 40.13 -46.03
N LYS A 13 -34.51 39.21 -45.23
CA LYS A 13 -35.18 38.74 -44.04
C LYS A 13 -35.27 39.86 -43.00
N THR A 14 -36.43 40.11 -42.50
CA THR A 14 -36.68 41.07 -41.43
C THR A 14 -35.89 40.71 -40.18
N GLN A 15 -35.72 41.64 -39.25
CA GLN A 15 -34.93 41.46 -38.04
C GLN A 15 -35.47 40.30 -37.17
N ASP A 16 -36.79 40.04 -37.23
CA ASP A 16 -37.47 38.96 -36.52
C ASP A 16 -37.20 37.58 -37.17
N ASP A 17 -37.12 37.52 -38.50
CA ASP A 17 -36.75 36.30 -39.21
C ASP A 17 -35.30 35.85 -38.89
N ARG A 18 -34.40 36.83 -38.71
CA ARG A 18 -33.01 36.56 -38.32
C ARG A 18 -32.93 36.02 -36.87
N LYS A 19 -33.76 36.56 -35.95
CA LYS A 19 -33.86 36.06 -34.56
C LYS A 19 -34.41 34.65 -34.51
N ALA A 20 -35.47 34.35 -35.28
CA ALA A 20 -36.07 33.03 -35.37
C ALA A 20 -35.10 31.98 -35.94
N LEU A 21 -34.33 32.32 -36.96
CA LEU A 21 -33.27 31.45 -37.53
C LEU A 21 -32.17 31.17 -36.51
N ARG A 22 -31.66 32.20 -35.81
CA ARG A 22 -30.65 32.01 -34.76
C ARG A 22 -31.16 31.15 -33.61
N GLN A 23 -32.42 31.28 -33.21
CA GLN A 23 -33.02 30.40 -32.20
C GLN A 23 -33.14 28.97 -32.68
N ARG A 24 -33.52 28.74 -33.96
CA ARG A 24 -33.62 27.42 -34.59
C ARG A 24 -32.25 26.75 -34.67
N GLU A 25 -31.21 27.47 -35.11
CA GLU A 25 -29.82 26.99 -35.14
C GLU A 25 -29.31 26.62 -33.73
N ARG A 26 -29.60 27.47 -32.72
CA ARG A 26 -29.24 27.18 -31.33
C ARG A 26 -29.94 25.93 -30.79
N ARG A 27 -31.24 25.71 -31.17
CA ARG A 27 -31.96 24.48 -30.80
C ARG A 27 -31.37 23.23 -31.48
N ILE A 28 -31.03 23.32 -32.76
CA ILE A 28 -30.39 22.23 -33.51
C ILE A 28 -29.02 21.91 -32.95
N LYS A 29 -28.17 22.93 -32.67
CA LYS A 29 -26.85 22.76 -32.03
C LYS A 29 -26.97 22.14 -30.63
N ARG A 30 -27.97 22.59 -29.83
CA ARG A 30 -28.23 22.00 -28.52
C ARG A 30 -28.67 20.53 -28.60
N ARG A 31 -29.53 20.20 -29.57
CA ARG A 31 -29.99 18.82 -29.80
C ARG A 31 -28.84 17.92 -30.24
N ARG A 32 -28.03 18.34 -31.21
CA ARG A 32 -26.81 17.62 -31.63
C ARG A 32 -25.83 17.44 -30.51
N ARG A 33 -25.59 18.45 -29.67
CA ARG A 33 -24.71 18.33 -28.48
C ARG A 33 -25.26 17.31 -27.49
N LYS A 34 -26.56 17.28 -27.24
CA LYS A 34 -27.18 16.27 -26.38
C LYS A 34 -27.03 14.87 -26.98
N GLU A 35 -27.30 14.71 -28.28
CA GLU A 35 -27.12 13.43 -28.99
C GLU A 35 -25.66 12.93 -28.91
N ILE A 36 -24.68 13.80 -29.19
CA ILE A 36 -23.26 13.46 -29.05
C ILE A 36 -22.92 13.08 -27.60
N PHE A 37 -23.41 13.83 -26.61
CA PHE A 37 -23.20 13.52 -25.20
C PHE A 37 -23.80 12.17 -24.80
N THR A 38 -24.99 11.86 -25.30
CA THR A 38 -25.63 10.55 -25.11
C THR A 38 -24.82 9.40 -25.71
N TYR A 39 -24.28 9.59 -26.93
CA TYR A 39 -23.40 8.58 -27.54
C TYR A 39 -22.09 8.40 -26.75
N ILE A 40 -21.49 9.48 -26.25
CA ILE A 40 -20.28 9.39 -25.40
C ILE A 40 -20.59 8.60 -24.12
N ILE A 41 -21.74 8.82 -23.48
CA ILE A 41 -22.14 8.07 -22.29
C ILE A 41 -22.36 6.58 -22.61
N LEU A 42 -23.02 6.28 -23.74
CA LEU A 42 -23.24 4.90 -24.16
C LEU A 42 -21.93 4.17 -24.45
N ILE A 43 -20.99 4.83 -25.12
CA ILE A 43 -19.65 4.27 -25.37
C ILE A 43 -18.90 4.08 -24.05
N ALA A 44 -18.94 5.06 -23.14
CA ALA A 44 -18.33 4.93 -21.83
C ALA A 44 -18.93 3.77 -21.01
N MET A 45 -20.25 3.62 -21.02
CA MET A 45 -20.93 2.48 -20.38
C MET A 45 -20.56 1.14 -21.02
N ALA A 46 -20.42 1.08 -22.37
CA ALA A 46 -19.99 -0.13 -23.05
C ALA A 46 -18.55 -0.50 -22.69
N ILE A 47 -17.63 0.47 -22.64
CA ILE A 47 -16.25 0.27 -22.22
C ILE A 47 -16.19 -0.19 -20.75
N CYS A 48 -16.93 0.48 -19.87
CA CYS A 48 -17.01 0.10 -18.45
C CYS A 48 -17.60 -1.31 -18.29
N GLY A 49 -18.67 -1.64 -19.01
CA GLY A 49 -19.27 -2.97 -18.98
C GLY A 49 -18.34 -4.07 -19.49
N THR A 50 -17.59 -3.82 -20.56
CA THR A 50 -16.59 -4.78 -21.05
C THR A 50 -15.42 -4.94 -20.09
N TYR A 51 -14.97 -3.86 -19.45
CA TYR A 51 -13.94 -3.89 -18.41
C TYR A 51 -14.40 -4.76 -17.22
N LEU A 52 -15.59 -4.52 -16.68
CA LEU A 52 -16.16 -5.30 -15.57
C LEU A 52 -16.33 -6.78 -15.92
N LEU A 53 -16.76 -7.10 -17.15
CA LEU A 53 -16.89 -8.48 -17.62
C LEU A 53 -15.51 -9.19 -17.74
N LEU A 54 -14.48 -8.47 -18.11
CA LEU A 54 -13.13 -9.02 -18.20
C LEU A 54 -12.49 -9.20 -16.81
N ASP A 55 -12.74 -8.25 -15.92
CA ASP A 55 -12.21 -8.28 -14.55
C ASP A 55 -12.91 -9.36 -13.68
N SER A 56 -14.16 -9.70 -13.98
CA SER A 56 -14.92 -10.74 -13.27
C SER A 56 -14.57 -12.20 -13.66
N LYS A 57 -13.65 -12.39 -14.62
CA LYS A 57 -13.27 -13.74 -15.07
C LYS A 57 -12.20 -14.35 -14.15
N THR A 58 -12.39 -15.65 -13.84
CA THR A 58 -11.35 -16.45 -13.18
C THR A 58 -10.44 -17.08 -14.22
N TYR A 59 -9.13 -17.01 -13.95
CA TYR A 59 -8.06 -17.59 -14.76
C TYR A 59 -7.36 -18.70 -13.99
N GLY A 60 -6.87 -19.72 -14.69
CA GLY A 60 -6.23 -20.89 -14.06
C GLY A 60 -4.83 -21.17 -14.57
N THR A 61 -4.41 -20.51 -15.64
CA THR A 61 -3.09 -20.70 -16.26
C THR A 61 -2.43 -19.36 -16.55
N VAL A 62 -1.15 -19.38 -16.83
CA VAL A 62 -0.37 -18.21 -17.22
C VAL A 62 0.33 -18.43 -18.55
N ARG A 63 0.43 -17.36 -19.34
CA ARG A 63 1.25 -17.33 -20.55
C ARG A 63 2.39 -16.33 -20.37
N LYS A 64 3.61 -16.78 -20.51
CA LYS A 64 4.81 -15.94 -20.51
C LYS A 64 4.77 -14.99 -21.71
N ALA A 65 4.92 -13.70 -21.46
CA ALA A 65 5.01 -12.67 -22.48
C ALA A 65 6.46 -12.29 -22.76
N ASP A 66 7.22 -12.04 -21.70
CA ASP A 66 8.62 -11.65 -21.73
C ASP A 66 9.36 -12.23 -20.54
N SER A 67 10.70 -12.30 -20.63
CA SER A 67 11.54 -12.59 -19.47
C SER A 67 12.89 -11.92 -19.58
N TYR A 68 13.40 -11.55 -18.43
CA TYR A 68 14.69 -10.93 -18.23
C TYR A 68 15.46 -11.79 -17.24
N ALA A 69 16.62 -12.33 -17.72
CA ALA A 69 17.47 -13.19 -16.89
C ALA A 69 18.05 -12.42 -15.69
N LYS A 70 18.20 -13.12 -14.59
CA LYS A 70 18.89 -12.65 -13.37
C LYS A 70 20.19 -13.41 -13.20
N ASP A 71 21.18 -12.76 -12.58
CA ASP A 71 22.37 -13.45 -12.10
C ASP A 71 22.04 -14.36 -10.90
N LEU A 72 22.43 -15.60 -10.98
CA LEU A 72 22.13 -16.66 -10.01
C LEU A 72 22.94 -16.56 -8.71
N SER A 73 23.94 -15.66 -8.65
CA SER A 73 24.94 -15.65 -7.57
C SER A 73 24.53 -14.90 -6.32
N ASP A 74 23.38 -14.20 -6.33
CA ASP A 74 23.08 -13.23 -5.27
C ASP A 74 21.83 -13.59 -4.47
N THR A 75 21.94 -13.55 -3.15
CA THR A 75 20.84 -13.52 -2.18
C THR A 75 20.12 -12.17 -2.24
N ASN A 76 19.44 -11.90 -3.35
CA ASN A 76 18.74 -10.66 -3.57
C ASN A 76 17.31 -10.71 -3.03
N ASN A 77 16.92 -9.69 -2.32
CA ASN A 77 15.52 -9.42 -1.98
C ASN A 77 14.94 -8.39 -2.96
N TYR A 78 13.64 -8.48 -3.17
CA TYR A 78 12.91 -7.61 -4.09
C TYR A 78 11.68 -7.04 -3.45
N VAL A 79 11.36 -5.79 -3.77
CA VAL A 79 10.11 -5.16 -3.38
C VAL A 79 9.67 -4.21 -4.48
N GLN A 80 8.36 -4.10 -4.66
CA GLN A 80 7.78 -3.12 -5.56
C GLN A 80 7.93 -1.72 -4.96
N PHE A 81 8.33 -0.76 -5.78
CA PHE A 81 8.38 0.64 -5.41
C PHE A 81 8.09 1.53 -6.62
N ALA A 82 7.19 2.47 -6.46
CA ALA A 82 6.76 3.37 -7.52
C ALA A 82 6.38 2.61 -8.81
N ASP A 83 7.02 2.92 -9.94
CA ASP A 83 6.82 2.25 -11.22
C ASP A 83 7.90 1.21 -11.55
N GLY A 84 8.58 0.67 -10.55
CA GLY A 84 9.69 -0.28 -10.73
C GLY A 84 9.84 -1.26 -9.57
N ILE A 85 11.06 -1.75 -9.42
CA ILE A 85 11.43 -2.77 -8.45
C ILE A 85 12.70 -2.28 -7.74
N VAL A 86 12.72 -2.38 -6.42
CA VAL A 86 13.94 -2.25 -5.63
C VAL A 86 14.50 -3.64 -5.40
N ARG A 87 15.75 -3.86 -5.80
CA ARG A 87 16.58 -5.01 -5.43
C ARG A 87 17.53 -4.56 -4.32
N TYR A 88 17.59 -5.30 -3.26
CA TYR A 88 18.50 -5.00 -2.15
C TYR A 88 19.11 -6.27 -1.57
N ASN A 89 20.36 -6.16 -1.12
CA ASN A 89 21.12 -7.23 -0.50
C ASN A 89 22.20 -6.64 0.43
N HIS A 90 23.18 -7.46 0.81
CA HIS A 90 24.33 -7.05 1.62
C HIS A 90 25.21 -5.98 0.97
N ASP A 91 25.27 -5.96 -0.38
CA ASP A 91 26.20 -5.12 -1.15
C ASP A 91 25.61 -3.79 -1.58
N GLY A 92 24.27 -3.66 -1.47
CA GLY A 92 23.64 -2.40 -1.83
C GLY A 92 22.17 -2.47 -2.22
N VAL A 93 21.72 -1.35 -2.76
CA VAL A 93 20.35 -1.10 -3.18
C VAL A 93 20.34 -0.67 -4.64
N VAL A 94 19.49 -1.29 -5.45
CA VAL A 94 19.37 -1.02 -6.89
C VAL A 94 17.91 -0.77 -7.24
N PHE A 95 17.62 0.28 -7.98
CA PHE A 95 16.31 0.51 -8.54
C PHE A 95 16.27 0.09 -10.00
N LEU A 96 15.35 -0.80 -10.30
CA LEU A 96 15.11 -1.38 -11.63
C LEU A 96 13.79 -0.83 -12.17
N ASN A 97 13.78 -0.47 -13.45
CA ASN A 97 12.52 -0.13 -14.11
C ASN A 97 11.72 -1.40 -14.50
N LYS A 98 10.53 -1.21 -15.08
CA LYS A 98 9.66 -2.29 -15.57
C LYS A 98 10.27 -3.20 -16.64
N LYS A 99 11.43 -2.85 -17.20
CA LYS A 99 12.20 -3.67 -18.16
C LYS A 99 13.40 -4.35 -17.53
N ASN A 100 13.51 -4.33 -16.19
CA ASN A 100 14.68 -4.82 -15.46
C ASN A 100 15.98 -4.07 -15.81
N GLU A 101 15.88 -2.82 -16.29
CA GLU A 101 17.03 -1.96 -16.55
C GLU A 101 17.35 -1.18 -15.28
N GLU A 102 18.62 -1.18 -14.88
CA GLU A 102 19.10 -0.42 -13.72
C GLU A 102 18.99 1.09 -13.98
N LYS A 103 18.34 1.79 -13.08
CA LYS A 103 18.22 3.25 -13.13
C LYS A 103 19.26 3.94 -12.27
N TRP A 104 19.52 3.36 -11.11
CA TRP A 104 20.59 3.78 -10.22
C TRP A 104 20.98 2.62 -9.28
N ILE A 105 22.20 2.70 -8.78
CA ILE A 105 22.79 1.76 -7.82
C ILE A 105 23.36 2.59 -6.67
N GLN A 106 23.07 2.16 -5.44
CA GLN A 106 23.69 2.67 -4.23
C GLN A 106 24.48 1.54 -3.56
N PRO A 107 25.79 1.49 -3.72
CA PRO A 107 26.62 0.54 -2.99
C PRO A 107 26.60 0.86 -1.50
N THR A 108 26.48 -0.17 -0.67
CA THR A 108 26.56 -0.06 0.79
C THR A 108 26.89 -1.43 1.34
N GLN A 109 27.30 -1.52 2.61
CA GLN A 109 27.55 -2.77 3.28
C GLN A 109 26.56 -2.92 4.43
N LEU A 110 25.62 -3.86 4.30
CA LEU A 110 24.59 -4.16 5.28
C LEU A 110 24.73 -5.62 5.70
N GLN A 111 24.56 -5.93 6.97
CA GLN A 111 24.61 -7.31 7.45
C GLN A 111 23.25 -7.99 7.35
N THR A 112 22.21 -7.30 7.78
CA THR A 112 20.84 -7.81 7.75
C THR A 112 19.89 -6.72 7.22
N PRO A 113 19.88 -6.50 5.89
CA PRO A 113 19.08 -5.44 5.30
C PRO A 113 17.58 -5.71 5.46
N VAL A 114 16.87 -4.74 6.00
CA VAL A 114 15.40 -4.69 6.09
C VAL A 114 14.91 -3.44 5.37
N ILE A 115 13.79 -3.56 4.67
CA ILE A 115 13.21 -2.47 3.91
C ILE A 115 11.80 -2.13 4.42
N VAL A 116 11.49 -0.85 4.49
CA VAL A 116 10.15 -0.33 4.70
C VAL A 116 9.82 0.61 3.56
N VAL A 117 8.70 0.37 2.90
CA VAL A 117 8.24 1.14 1.73
C VAL A 117 6.99 1.93 2.12
N LYS A 118 6.99 3.19 1.73
CA LYS A 118 5.84 4.07 1.68
C LYS A 118 5.71 4.56 0.23
N ASP A 119 4.63 5.23 -0.16
CA ASP A 119 4.31 5.53 -1.56
C ASP A 119 5.49 6.05 -2.41
N ASP A 120 6.10 7.17 -1.98
CA ASP A 120 7.16 7.86 -2.74
C ASP A 120 8.55 7.73 -2.13
N VAL A 121 8.66 7.04 -0.99
CA VAL A 121 9.89 6.90 -0.20
C VAL A 121 10.02 5.48 0.32
N PHE A 122 11.24 4.98 0.36
CA PHE A 122 11.54 3.78 1.13
C PHE A 122 12.83 3.98 1.95
N ALA A 123 12.94 3.22 3.00
CA ALA A 123 14.14 3.18 3.83
C ALA A 123 14.67 1.76 3.92
N VAL A 124 15.99 1.62 3.79
CA VAL A 124 16.70 0.35 4.02
C VAL A 124 17.55 0.52 5.26
N ALA A 125 17.32 -0.31 6.26
CA ALA A 125 18.10 -0.31 7.49
C ALA A 125 18.88 -1.62 7.64
N ASP A 126 20.02 -1.52 8.30
CA ASP A 126 20.77 -2.70 8.77
C ASP A 126 20.22 -3.14 10.13
N SER A 127 19.40 -4.19 10.16
CA SER A 127 18.82 -4.70 11.41
C SER A 127 19.94 -5.28 12.31
N GLY A 128 20.04 -4.77 13.53
CA GLY A 128 21.15 -5.05 14.46
C GLY A 128 22.39 -4.20 14.21
N GLY A 129 22.46 -3.47 13.09
CA GLY A 129 23.47 -2.46 12.78
C GLY A 129 23.01 -1.04 13.13
N ASN A 130 23.67 -0.04 12.53
CA ASN A 130 23.49 1.37 12.87
C ASN A 130 23.20 2.28 11.66
N SER A 131 23.03 1.73 10.46
CA SER A 131 22.86 2.50 9.22
C SER A 131 21.43 2.41 8.71
N ILE A 132 20.86 3.56 8.30
CA ILE A 132 19.59 3.65 7.60
C ILE A 132 19.80 4.53 6.37
N LEU A 133 19.43 4.02 5.21
CA LEU A 133 19.47 4.71 3.94
C LEU A 133 18.04 5.05 3.51
N VAL A 134 17.77 6.31 3.23
CA VAL A 134 16.46 6.79 2.79
C VAL A 134 16.51 7.11 1.30
N PHE A 135 15.55 6.59 0.56
CA PHE A 135 15.51 6.68 -0.89
C PHE A 135 14.20 7.27 -1.40
N THR A 136 14.29 7.89 -2.55
CA THR A 136 13.17 8.21 -3.43
C THR A 136 13.35 7.51 -4.76
N LYS A 137 12.40 7.63 -5.67
CA LYS A 137 12.55 7.16 -7.06
C LYS A 137 13.80 7.68 -7.75
N ASN A 138 14.31 8.84 -7.34
CA ASN A 138 15.49 9.49 -7.95
C ASN A 138 16.83 9.03 -7.34
N GLY A 139 16.83 8.15 -6.36
CA GLY A 139 18.00 7.64 -5.66
C GLY A 139 18.05 8.01 -4.19
N LEU A 140 19.24 7.95 -3.61
CA LEU A 140 19.49 8.23 -2.20
C LEU A 140 19.08 9.66 -1.85
N LYS A 141 18.19 9.79 -0.86
CA LYS A 141 17.75 11.05 -0.27
C LYS A 141 18.62 11.46 0.93
N GLY A 142 19.10 10.48 1.68
CA GLY A 142 19.99 10.70 2.79
C GLY A 142 20.34 9.43 3.55
N GLU A 143 21.29 9.58 4.47
CA GLU A 143 21.82 8.51 5.30
C GLU A 143 21.76 8.93 6.77
N ILE A 144 21.31 8.00 7.62
CA ILE A 144 21.16 8.18 9.05
C ILE A 144 22.09 7.18 9.73
N GLN A 145 22.95 7.66 10.62
CA GLN A 145 23.78 6.84 11.48
C GLN A 145 23.23 6.89 12.91
N THR A 146 22.78 5.74 13.41
CA THR A 146 22.24 5.63 14.76
C THR A 146 23.35 5.33 15.78
N THR A 147 23.15 5.72 17.03
CA THR A 147 24.10 5.49 18.11
C THR A 147 23.95 4.11 18.77
N LEU A 148 22.83 3.43 18.52
CA LEU A 148 22.48 2.13 19.07
C LEU A 148 21.96 1.22 17.93
N PRO A 149 22.06 -0.10 18.09
CA PRO A 149 21.58 -1.04 17.07
C PRO A 149 20.10 -0.87 16.76
N ILE A 150 19.78 -0.93 15.48
CA ILE A 150 18.42 -0.78 14.95
C ILE A 150 17.67 -2.09 15.13
N GLU A 151 16.46 -2.02 15.68
CA GLU A 151 15.57 -3.16 15.81
C GLU A 151 14.41 -3.09 14.81
N ARG A 152 13.79 -1.93 14.68
CA ARG A 152 12.70 -1.65 13.75
C ARG A 152 12.75 -0.23 13.24
N ILE A 153 12.20 -0.01 12.05
CA ILE A 153 12.04 1.31 11.48
C ILE A 153 10.63 1.50 10.91
N ALA A 154 10.20 2.75 10.86
CA ALA A 154 9.07 3.21 10.05
C ALA A 154 9.52 4.43 9.25
N VAL A 155 8.93 4.66 8.08
CA VAL A 155 9.23 5.79 7.20
C VAL A 155 7.96 6.48 6.75
N SER A 156 7.99 7.80 6.64
CA SER A 156 6.88 8.60 6.08
C SER A 156 7.15 8.99 4.62
N ASN A 157 6.13 9.47 3.91
CA ASN A 157 6.27 10.00 2.54
C ASN A 157 7.17 11.26 2.48
N GLN A 158 7.39 11.91 3.61
CA GLN A 158 8.34 13.04 3.70
C GLN A 158 9.80 12.57 3.87
N GLY A 159 10.02 11.28 4.14
CA GLY A 159 11.33 10.72 4.44
C GLY A 159 11.76 10.92 5.89
N ILE A 160 10.82 11.18 6.80
CA ILE A 160 11.07 11.08 8.24
C ILE A 160 11.13 9.60 8.58
N VAL A 161 12.13 9.22 9.35
CA VAL A 161 12.32 7.84 9.81
C VAL A 161 12.25 7.82 11.34
N SER A 162 11.40 6.96 11.87
CA SER A 162 11.40 6.62 13.31
C SER A 162 11.98 5.24 13.50
N ALA A 163 12.90 5.10 14.44
CA ALA A 163 13.59 3.84 14.70
C ALA A 163 13.45 3.42 16.17
N ILE A 164 13.14 2.14 16.41
CA ILE A 164 13.35 1.49 17.70
C ILE A 164 14.81 1.06 17.75
N LEU A 165 15.53 1.59 18.70
CA LEU A 165 16.94 1.32 18.92
C LEU A 165 17.11 0.47 20.17
N LYS A 166 17.82 -0.65 19.99
CA LYS A 166 18.02 -1.65 21.05
C LYS A 166 18.99 -1.16 22.10
N ASN A 167 18.56 -1.19 23.35
CA ASN A 167 19.40 -1.05 24.52
C ASN A 167 18.84 -1.97 25.62
N GLU A 168 19.69 -2.73 26.30
CA GLU A 168 19.30 -3.81 27.22
C GLU A 168 18.27 -3.39 28.27
N ASN A 169 18.41 -2.21 28.85
CA ASN A 169 17.56 -1.74 29.96
C ASN A 169 16.65 -0.57 29.61
N SER A 170 16.86 0.08 28.48
CA SER A 170 16.15 1.31 28.13
C SER A 170 16.20 1.55 26.61
N PRO A 171 15.37 0.82 25.84
CA PRO A 171 15.29 1.05 24.41
C PRO A 171 14.93 2.51 24.14
N LYS A 172 15.36 3.01 23.00
CA LYS A 172 15.05 4.37 22.55
C LYS A 172 14.20 4.34 21.30
N ILE A 173 13.33 5.31 21.17
CA ILE A 173 12.68 5.62 19.90
C ILE A 173 13.18 6.98 19.47
N ILE A 174 13.83 7.03 18.31
CA ILE A 174 14.37 8.27 17.77
C ILE A 174 13.81 8.49 16.38
N SER A 175 13.30 9.68 16.17
CA SER A 175 12.82 10.12 14.85
C SER A 175 13.82 11.08 14.23
N TYR A 176 14.16 10.82 12.96
CA TYR A 176 15.16 11.55 12.19
C TYR A 176 14.53 12.16 10.95
N ASP A 177 15.05 13.27 10.48
CA ASP A 177 14.86 13.66 9.08
C ASP A 177 15.76 12.82 8.14
N ALA A 178 15.57 12.92 6.86
CA ALA A 178 16.35 12.16 5.88
C ALA A 178 17.86 12.53 5.89
N ALA A 179 18.23 13.69 6.43
CA ALA A 179 19.63 14.11 6.56
C ALA A 179 20.31 13.60 7.84
N GLY A 180 19.58 12.84 8.67
CA GLY A 180 20.08 12.28 9.92
C GLY A 180 19.98 13.22 11.13
N ASN A 181 19.32 14.36 11.02
CA ASN A 181 19.08 15.23 12.16
C ASN A 181 17.99 14.63 13.05
N ILE A 182 18.25 14.59 14.36
CA ILE A 182 17.28 14.12 15.34
C ILE A 182 16.15 15.16 15.47
N LEU A 183 14.92 14.72 15.20
CA LEU A 183 13.71 15.50 15.39
C LEU A 183 13.14 15.32 16.80
N VAL A 184 13.06 14.06 17.25
CA VAL A 184 12.54 13.69 18.57
C VAL A 184 13.31 12.48 19.07
N GLU A 185 13.66 12.48 20.35
CA GLU A 185 14.23 11.34 21.06
C GLU A 185 13.37 11.00 22.29
N GLN A 186 12.96 9.74 22.39
CA GLN A 186 12.19 9.22 23.50
C GLN A 186 12.95 8.08 24.16
N GLN A 187 13.26 8.24 25.42
CA GLN A 187 13.83 7.18 26.24
C GLN A 187 12.73 6.36 26.89
N ILE A 188 12.71 5.07 26.62
CA ILE A 188 11.68 4.18 27.10
C ILE A 188 12.11 3.53 28.41
N THR A 189 11.30 3.67 29.45
CA THR A 189 11.46 2.95 30.70
C THR A 189 10.57 1.72 30.68
N ILE A 190 11.15 0.53 30.52
CA ILE A 190 10.40 -0.74 30.34
C ILE A 190 9.38 -0.94 31.45
N GLY A 191 9.76 -0.69 32.72
CA GLY A 191 8.86 -0.85 33.87
C GLY A 191 7.64 0.09 33.87
N ASN A 192 7.71 1.23 33.19
CA ASN A 192 6.62 2.22 33.15
C ASN A 192 5.84 2.19 31.84
N THR A 193 6.54 2.11 30.71
CA THR A 193 5.95 2.24 29.37
C THR A 193 5.73 0.88 28.72
N GLY A 194 6.61 -0.08 28.96
CA GLY A 194 6.69 -1.35 28.25
C GLY A 194 7.81 -1.35 27.23
N TYR A 195 8.03 -2.50 26.60
CA TYR A 195 8.99 -2.67 25.52
C TYR A 195 8.31 -2.37 24.17
N PRO A 196 8.85 -1.44 23.35
CA PRO A 196 8.26 -1.12 22.03
C PRO A 196 8.46 -2.28 21.06
N ILE A 197 7.39 -2.75 20.43
CA ILE A 197 7.42 -3.92 19.52
C ILE A 197 7.00 -3.61 18.11
N ALA A 198 6.20 -2.56 17.89
CA ALA A 198 5.78 -2.12 16.57
C ALA A 198 5.65 -0.61 16.55
N LEU A 199 5.90 -0.01 15.40
CA LEU A 199 5.72 1.42 15.17
C LEU A 199 5.35 1.67 13.70
N ASP A 200 4.62 2.76 13.48
CA ASP A 200 4.41 3.31 12.14
C ASP A 200 4.21 4.82 12.19
N LEU A 201 4.46 5.50 11.07
CA LEU A 201 4.31 6.93 10.87
C LEU A 201 3.12 7.26 9.96
N SER A 202 2.40 8.33 10.31
CA SER A 202 1.47 8.94 9.35
C SER A 202 2.20 9.36 8.08
N ASP A 203 1.52 9.43 6.94
CA ASP A 203 2.15 9.74 5.64
C ASP A 203 2.89 11.08 5.66
N ASP A 204 2.37 12.08 6.36
CA ASP A 204 3.02 13.39 6.53
C ASP A 204 4.13 13.40 7.59
N GLY A 205 4.37 12.27 8.28
CA GLY A 205 5.42 12.10 9.28
C GLY A 205 5.21 12.87 10.59
N LYS A 206 4.00 13.40 10.82
CA LYS A 206 3.72 14.20 12.01
C LYS A 206 3.32 13.40 13.22
N VAL A 207 2.73 12.24 13.01
CA VAL A 207 2.26 11.37 14.08
C VAL A 207 2.94 10.01 14.00
N LEU A 208 3.53 9.61 15.10
CA LEU A 208 4.08 8.28 15.32
C LEU A 208 3.12 7.47 16.21
N ALA A 209 2.77 6.28 15.78
CA ALA A 209 2.09 5.27 16.57
C ALA A 209 3.09 4.22 17.03
N VAL A 210 2.99 3.80 18.29
CA VAL A 210 3.87 2.76 18.85
C VAL A 210 3.05 1.81 19.70
N SER A 211 3.26 0.51 19.49
CA SER A 211 2.75 -0.55 20.35
C SER A 211 3.85 -1.04 21.30
N TYR A 212 3.48 -1.23 22.55
CA TYR A 212 4.36 -1.69 23.62
C TYR A 212 3.83 -2.94 24.29
N LEU A 213 4.70 -3.90 24.60
CA LEU A 213 4.40 -4.97 25.54
C LEU A 213 4.78 -4.52 26.97
N TYR A 214 3.81 -4.57 27.86
CA TYR A 214 3.93 -4.16 29.25
C TYR A 214 3.58 -5.32 30.17
N THR A 215 4.37 -5.53 31.22
CA THR A 215 4.12 -6.57 32.22
C THR A 215 3.60 -5.94 33.50
N LYS A 216 2.41 -6.36 33.93
CA LYS A 216 1.80 -5.98 35.21
C LYS A 216 1.66 -7.22 36.09
N GLY A 217 2.58 -7.39 37.02
CA GLY A 217 2.66 -8.63 37.79
C GLY A 217 3.05 -9.81 36.89
N THR A 218 2.15 -10.79 36.76
CA THR A 218 2.34 -11.96 35.89
C THR A 218 1.62 -11.85 34.54
N GLN A 219 0.87 -10.77 34.30
CA GLN A 219 0.11 -10.56 33.07
C GLN A 219 0.88 -9.70 32.09
N VAL A 220 0.87 -10.10 30.83
CA VAL A 220 1.37 -9.29 29.72
C VAL A 220 0.20 -8.55 29.11
N GLN A 221 0.37 -7.26 28.88
CA GLN A 221 -0.62 -6.34 28.36
C GLN A 221 -0.03 -5.58 27.19
N SER A 222 -0.84 -5.05 26.30
CA SER A 222 -0.38 -4.09 25.30
C SER A 222 -0.74 -2.68 25.67
N ARG A 223 0.13 -1.76 25.29
CA ARG A 223 -0.11 -0.33 25.35
C ARG A 223 0.12 0.28 23.97
N ILE A 224 -0.70 1.24 23.60
CA ILE A 224 -0.51 2.04 22.40
C ILE A 224 -0.22 3.47 22.84
N GLY A 225 0.78 4.08 22.21
CA GLY A 225 1.08 5.50 22.36
C GLY A 225 1.09 6.20 21.01
N TYR A 226 0.44 7.35 20.94
CA TYR A 226 0.54 8.25 19.79
C TYR A 226 1.31 9.50 20.19
N TYR A 227 2.25 9.87 19.34
CA TYR A 227 3.16 11.00 19.56
C TYR A 227 3.06 11.95 18.37
N ASN A 228 2.74 13.21 18.64
CA ASN A 228 2.62 14.22 17.59
C ASN A 228 3.84 15.15 17.63
N PHE A 229 4.58 15.24 16.54
CA PHE A 229 5.81 16.05 16.43
C PHE A 229 5.52 17.49 16.01
N ASP A 230 4.25 17.82 15.73
CA ASP A 230 3.79 19.16 15.39
C ASP A 230 3.10 19.84 16.59
N THR A 231 2.30 20.83 16.33
CA THR A 231 1.70 21.76 17.30
C THR A 231 0.94 21.06 18.44
N ALA A 232 0.18 19.98 18.12
CA ALA A 232 -0.63 19.28 19.12
C ALA A 232 0.19 18.55 20.19
N GLY A 233 1.42 18.14 19.86
CA GLY A 233 2.30 17.44 20.78
C GLY A 233 3.30 18.35 21.51
N LYS A 234 3.64 19.53 20.98
CA LYS A 234 4.67 20.42 21.53
C LYS A 234 4.45 20.84 22.99
N GLU A 235 3.19 20.92 23.41
CA GLU A 235 2.83 21.28 24.77
C GLU A 235 2.60 20.07 25.70
N LYS A 236 2.83 18.86 25.18
CA LYS A 236 2.62 17.61 25.91
C LYS A 236 3.97 17.02 26.35
N ALA A 237 3.97 16.35 27.50
CA ALA A 237 5.14 15.58 27.93
C ALA A 237 5.45 14.49 26.88
N ASP A 238 6.70 14.44 26.44
CA ASP A 238 7.20 13.50 25.44
C ASP A 238 6.44 13.52 24.11
N ASN A 239 5.78 14.63 23.75
CA ASN A 239 4.92 14.77 22.57
C ASN A 239 3.73 13.79 22.52
N LYS A 240 3.41 13.10 23.62
CA LYS A 240 2.37 12.09 23.69
C LYS A 240 0.99 12.70 23.72
N VAL A 241 0.19 12.40 22.69
CA VAL A 241 -1.17 12.92 22.52
C VAL A 241 -2.27 11.91 22.89
N THR A 242 -1.97 10.61 22.79
CA THR A 242 -2.90 9.53 23.15
C THR A 242 -2.12 8.37 23.76
N ALA A 243 -2.74 7.71 24.75
CA ALA A 243 -2.22 6.45 25.31
C ALA A 243 -3.38 5.59 25.80
N ASP A 244 -3.43 4.34 25.34
CA ASP A 244 -4.41 3.35 25.71
C ASP A 244 -3.74 2.03 26.17
N THR A 245 -4.42 1.27 27.01
CA THR A 245 -3.92 -0.01 27.55
C THR A 245 -4.94 -1.10 27.28
N TYR A 246 -4.47 -2.23 26.79
CA TYR A 246 -5.26 -3.42 26.45
C TYR A 246 -4.81 -4.59 27.32
N GLU A 247 -5.70 -5.05 28.21
CA GLU A 247 -5.39 -6.13 29.17
C GLU A 247 -5.57 -7.51 28.55
N ASP A 248 -6.49 -7.62 27.56
CA ASP A 248 -6.91 -8.89 26.96
C ASP A 248 -6.54 -9.02 25.48
N MET A 249 -5.65 -8.15 24.99
CA MET A 249 -5.20 -8.16 23.59
C MET A 249 -3.71 -7.86 23.51
N LEU A 250 -2.96 -8.72 22.81
CA LEU A 250 -1.54 -8.52 22.55
C LEU A 250 -1.36 -7.94 21.14
N ILE A 251 -1.11 -6.63 21.07
CA ILE A 251 -1.02 -5.87 19.81
C ILE A 251 0.38 -5.97 19.27
N GLY A 252 0.55 -6.76 18.22
CA GLY A 252 1.84 -7.04 17.57
C GLY A 252 2.13 -6.19 16.35
N GLU A 253 1.12 -5.53 15.77
CA GLU A 253 1.26 -4.72 14.56
C GLU A 253 0.43 -3.44 14.66
N ILE A 254 0.95 -2.36 14.11
CA ILE A 254 0.26 -1.08 13.99
C ILE A 254 0.68 -0.42 12.68
N PHE A 255 -0.29 0.12 11.93
CA PHE A 255 -0.02 0.81 10.67
C PHE A 255 -1.00 1.95 10.44
N PHE A 256 -0.56 2.97 9.74
CA PHE A 256 -1.39 4.08 9.27
C PHE A 256 -1.99 3.77 7.89
N MET A 257 -3.21 4.22 7.72
CA MET A 257 -3.94 4.31 6.45
C MET A 257 -4.13 5.78 6.12
N GLY A 258 -3.09 6.42 5.61
CA GLY A 258 -3.03 7.86 5.39
C GLY A 258 -2.58 8.68 6.62
N ASN A 259 -3.18 9.85 6.83
CA ASN A 259 -2.76 10.78 7.88
C ASN A 259 -3.67 10.82 9.10
N ASP A 260 -4.87 10.29 9.01
CA ASP A 260 -5.91 10.48 10.02
C ASP A 260 -6.50 9.17 10.56
N ARG A 261 -5.95 8.05 10.12
CA ARG A 261 -6.43 6.73 10.53
C ARG A 261 -5.28 5.75 10.70
N SER A 262 -5.38 4.92 11.72
CA SER A 262 -4.47 3.80 11.95
C SER A 262 -5.21 2.60 12.50
N VAL A 263 -4.63 1.43 12.28
CA VAL A 263 -5.14 0.14 12.75
C VAL A 263 -4.08 -0.49 13.63
N ALA A 264 -4.48 -0.93 14.80
CA ALA A 264 -3.66 -1.71 15.70
C ALA A 264 -4.20 -3.14 15.75
N VAL A 265 -3.39 -4.11 15.34
CA VAL A 265 -3.79 -5.51 15.21
C VAL A 265 -3.21 -6.32 16.35
N GLY A 266 -4.11 -6.98 17.07
CA GLY A 266 -3.78 -7.89 18.16
C GLY A 266 -4.04 -9.36 17.80
N ASP A 267 -3.76 -10.22 18.76
CA ASP A 267 -3.91 -11.68 18.65
C ASP A 267 -5.38 -12.14 18.52
N ASN A 268 -6.34 -11.33 18.99
CA ASN A 268 -7.76 -11.67 19.04
C ASN A 268 -8.68 -10.60 18.41
N GLY A 269 -8.11 -9.65 17.61
CA GLY A 269 -8.87 -8.60 16.98
C GLY A 269 -8.04 -7.41 16.55
N PHE A 270 -8.71 -6.29 16.33
CA PHE A 270 -8.06 -5.05 15.96
C PHE A 270 -8.81 -3.82 16.46
N GLU A 271 -8.07 -2.72 16.59
CA GLU A 271 -8.55 -1.42 17.02
C GLU A 271 -8.36 -0.40 15.90
N ILE A 272 -9.34 0.47 15.69
CA ILE A 272 -9.23 1.60 14.76
C ILE A 272 -9.12 2.89 15.54
N TYR A 273 -8.10 3.65 15.21
CA TYR A 273 -7.88 4.99 15.69
C TYR A 273 -8.13 6.00 14.57
N THR A 274 -8.82 7.09 14.91
CA THR A 274 -9.13 8.16 13.96
C THR A 274 -8.78 9.51 14.55
N GLY A 275 -8.21 10.37 13.74
CA GLY A 275 -7.80 11.72 14.08
C GLY A 275 -6.41 12.07 13.61
N LYS A 276 -6.24 13.20 12.93
CA LYS A 276 -4.99 13.63 12.32
C LYS A 276 -3.95 14.03 13.37
N ASP A 277 -4.35 14.83 14.36
CA ASP A 277 -3.42 15.43 15.32
C ASP A 277 -3.42 14.70 16.67
N THR A 278 -4.55 14.12 17.04
CA THR A 278 -4.76 13.39 18.29
C THR A 278 -5.64 12.19 17.99
N PRO A 279 -5.05 11.07 17.51
CA PRO A 279 -5.80 9.86 17.22
C PRO A 279 -6.54 9.34 18.46
N LYS A 280 -7.78 8.92 18.28
CA LYS A 280 -8.60 8.32 19.33
C LYS A 280 -9.17 7.00 18.82
N GLN A 281 -9.25 6.03 19.70
CA GLN A 281 -9.95 4.79 19.42
C GLN A 281 -11.41 5.07 19.06
N THR A 282 -11.84 4.56 17.93
CA THR A 282 -13.20 4.75 17.41
C THR A 282 -13.94 3.45 17.19
N LYS A 283 -13.23 2.35 17.06
CA LYS A 283 -13.82 1.02 16.86
C LYS A 283 -12.91 -0.08 17.38
N GLU A 284 -13.51 -1.06 18.05
CA GLU A 284 -12.93 -2.36 18.42
C GLU A 284 -13.66 -3.45 17.64
N VAL A 285 -12.90 -4.37 17.07
CA VAL A 285 -13.46 -5.55 16.37
C VAL A 285 -12.74 -6.79 16.85
N LYS A 286 -13.50 -7.72 17.45
CA LYS A 286 -12.98 -9.03 17.86
C LYS A 286 -12.96 -10.00 16.68
N VAL A 287 -11.87 -10.74 16.56
CA VAL A 287 -11.67 -11.81 15.59
C VAL A 287 -11.41 -13.08 16.36
N ASN A 288 -12.35 -14.04 16.27
CA ASN A 288 -12.28 -15.27 17.07
C ASN A 288 -11.32 -16.32 16.48
N GLN A 289 -10.87 -16.12 15.25
CA GLN A 289 -9.93 -17.02 14.58
C GLN A 289 -8.49 -16.51 14.77
N GLU A 290 -7.54 -17.42 14.74
CA GLU A 290 -6.12 -17.09 14.76
C GLU A 290 -5.72 -16.29 13.50
N ILE A 291 -5.14 -15.11 13.69
CA ILE A 291 -4.62 -14.27 12.62
C ILE A 291 -3.25 -14.80 12.20
N ARG A 292 -3.15 -15.31 10.97
CA ARG A 292 -1.91 -15.85 10.42
C ARG A 292 -1.10 -14.82 9.67
N SER A 293 -1.77 -13.92 8.97
CA SER A 293 -1.11 -12.86 8.20
C SER A 293 -1.99 -11.62 8.19
N VAL A 294 -1.34 -10.48 8.18
CA VAL A 294 -1.92 -9.15 8.04
C VAL A 294 -1.44 -8.55 6.73
N PHE A 295 -2.31 -7.87 6.01
CA PHE A 295 -1.97 -7.13 4.81
C PHE A 295 -2.83 -5.87 4.74
N HIS A 296 -2.28 -4.80 4.19
CA HIS A 296 -2.99 -3.51 4.15
C HIS A 296 -2.57 -2.66 2.96
N SER A 297 -3.37 -1.66 2.69
CA SER A 297 -3.14 -0.52 1.82
C SER A 297 -3.78 0.71 2.47
N ASP A 298 -3.72 1.86 1.83
CA ASP A 298 -4.39 3.06 2.37
C ASP A 298 -5.91 2.96 2.40
N SER A 299 -6.51 2.07 1.63
CA SER A 299 -7.97 1.95 1.51
C SER A 299 -8.56 0.74 2.22
N TYR A 300 -7.79 -0.32 2.35
CA TYR A 300 -8.24 -1.61 2.87
C TYR A 300 -7.16 -2.26 3.72
N PHE A 301 -7.59 -3.10 4.64
CA PHE A 301 -6.72 -4.04 5.35
C PHE A 301 -7.43 -5.39 5.50
N GLY A 302 -6.68 -6.42 5.74
CA GLY A 302 -7.27 -7.74 5.87
C GLY A 302 -6.36 -8.76 6.51
N PHE A 303 -6.95 -9.93 6.72
CA PHE A 303 -6.31 -11.04 7.41
C PHE A 303 -6.45 -12.34 6.64
N VAL A 304 -5.43 -13.16 6.75
CA VAL A 304 -5.54 -14.60 6.54
C VAL A 304 -5.75 -15.22 7.91
N LEU A 305 -6.91 -15.82 8.10
CA LEU A 305 -7.37 -16.40 9.36
C LEU A 305 -7.33 -17.93 9.30
N LEU A 306 -6.88 -18.58 10.36
CA LEU A 306 -6.94 -20.03 10.46
C LEU A 306 -8.37 -20.48 10.74
N ASN A 307 -8.94 -21.29 9.86
CA ASN A 307 -10.24 -21.91 10.07
C ASN A 307 -10.06 -23.31 10.67
N GLN A 308 -10.14 -23.40 11.98
CA GLN A 308 -9.95 -24.67 12.71
C GLN A 308 -11.04 -25.72 12.42
N GLU A 309 -12.28 -25.29 12.13
CA GLU A 309 -13.40 -26.19 11.89
C GLU A 309 -13.31 -26.89 10.52
N LYS A 310 -12.73 -26.23 9.53
CA LYS A 310 -12.69 -26.70 8.12
C LYS A 310 -11.30 -27.06 7.61
N SER A 311 -10.30 -27.08 8.46
CA SER A 311 -8.90 -27.37 8.09
C SER A 311 -8.40 -26.54 6.89
N GLY A 312 -8.64 -25.24 6.93
CA GLY A 312 -8.27 -24.30 5.86
C GLY A 312 -8.07 -22.90 6.39
N TYR A 313 -8.10 -21.96 5.48
CA TYR A 313 -7.93 -20.55 5.81
C TYR A 313 -9.13 -19.74 5.32
N GLU A 314 -9.34 -18.59 5.94
CA GLU A 314 -10.29 -17.58 5.54
C GLU A 314 -9.55 -16.28 5.20
N LEU A 315 -9.80 -15.73 4.01
CA LEU A 315 -9.37 -14.41 3.62
C LEU A 315 -10.47 -13.41 3.94
N ARG A 316 -10.21 -12.48 4.85
CA ARG A 316 -11.18 -11.46 5.25
C ARG A 316 -10.61 -10.07 5.01
N LEU A 317 -11.36 -9.26 4.27
CA LEU A 317 -11.02 -7.88 3.94
C LEU A 317 -11.93 -6.91 4.67
N TYR A 318 -11.35 -5.84 5.17
CA TYR A 318 -12.01 -4.73 5.84
C TYR A 318 -11.76 -3.41 5.12
N ASN A 319 -12.73 -2.51 5.17
CA ASN A 319 -12.53 -1.12 4.76
C ASN A 319 -11.88 -0.30 5.89
N GLN A 320 -11.54 0.94 5.61
CA GLN A 320 -10.96 1.86 6.59
C GLN A 320 -11.83 2.06 7.87
N SER A 321 -13.12 1.81 7.80
CA SER A 321 -14.03 1.90 8.96
C SER A 321 -14.13 0.59 9.76
N GLY A 322 -13.37 -0.44 9.36
CA GLY A 322 -13.39 -1.75 9.98
C GLY A 322 -14.68 -2.55 9.72
N ASP A 323 -15.39 -2.23 8.64
CA ASP A 323 -16.51 -3.05 8.21
C ASP A 323 -16.01 -4.10 7.22
N THR A 324 -16.49 -5.33 7.36
CA THR A 324 -16.11 -6.43 6.48
C THR A 324 -16.61 -6.16 5.06
N VAL A 325 -15.69 -6.09 4.12
CA VAL A 325 -15.99 -5.97 2.69
C VAL A 325 -16.36 -7.32 2.12
N PHE A 326 -15.56 -8.34 2.41
CA PHE A 326 -15.88 -9.73 2.11
C PHE A 326 -15.14 -10.69 3.07
N SER A 327 -15.63 -11.92 3.12
CA SER A 327 -14.98 -13.07 3.71
C SER A 327 -15.07 -14.25 2.77
N LYS A 328 -13.95 -14.93 2.50
CA LYS A 328 -13.84 -16.06 1.58
C LYS A 328 -12.99 -17.16 2.15
N GLU A 329 -13.49 -18.39 2.09
CA GLU A 329 -12.69 -19.57 2.35
C GLU A 329 -11.65 -19.73 1.23
N ILE A 330 -10.40 -19.94 1.61
CA ILE A 330 -9.29 -20.19 0.70
C ILE A 330 -8.71 -21.57 0.97
N GLN A 331 -8.38 -22.26 -0.11
CA GLN A 331 -7.73 -23.57 -0.05
C GLN A 331 -6.29 -23.41 -0.52
N GLY A 332 -5.37 -23.99 0.20
CA GLY A 332 -3.94 -23.90 -0.02
C GLY A 332 -3.26 -23.22 1.14
N ASP A 333 -2.01 -23.51 1.31
CA ASP A 333 -1.13 -22.85 2.26
C ASP A 333 -0.36 -21.77 1.50
N TYR A 334 -0.46 -20.53 1.96
CA TYR A 334 0.19 -19.39 1.33
C TYR A 334 1.00 -18.68 2.40
N SER A 335 2.32 -18.71 2.23
CA SER A 335 3.26 -18.07 3.16
C SER A 335 3.32 -16.56 3.00
N HIS A 336 2.90 -16.04 1.86
CA HIS A 336 2.93 -14.61 1.55
C HIS A 336 1.55 -14.12 1.14
N VAL A 337 1.18 -12.95 1.66
CA VAL A 337 -0.02 -12.21 1.25
C VAL A 337 0.30 -10.74 1.18
N LYS A 338 -0.20 -10.06 0.16
CA LYS A 338 -0.03 -8.61 0.01
C LYS A 338 -1.18 -7.99 -0.77
N MET A 339 -1.33 -6.68 -0.64
CA MET A 339 -2.16 -5.89 -1.55
C MET A 339 -1.30 -5.24 -2.62
N ASP A 340 -1.82 -5.21 -3.83
CA ASP A 340 -1.24 -4.48 -4.96
C ASP A 340 -2.38 -3.89 -5.80
N GLY A 341 -2.57 -2.58 -5.69
CA GLY A 341 -3.74 -1.90 -6.22
C GLY A 341 -5.04 -2.50 -5.69
N ASP A 342 -5.92 -2.92 -6.60
CA ASP A 342 -7.20 -3.55 -6.28
C ASP A 342 -7.10 -5.08 -6.15
N ASN A 343 -5.89 -5.64 -6.09
CA ASN A 343 -5.68 -7.07 -5.98
C ASN A 343 -5.13 -7.46 -4.60
N ILE A 344 -5.58 -8.60 -4.10
CA ILE A 344 -5.00 -9.30 -2.95
C ILE A 344 -4.31 -10.54 -3.51
N ILE A 345 -3.01 -10.59 -3.39
CA ILE A 345 -2.16 -11.62 -3.97
C ILE A 345 -1.63 -12.51 -2.86
N LEU A 346 -1.93 -13.80 -2.95
CA LEU A 346 -1.43 -14.83 -2.04
C LEU A 346 -0.53 -15.77 -2.84
N TYR A 347 0.65 -16.09 -2.34
CA TYR A 347 1.55 -17.02 -3.02
C TYR A 347 2.43 -17.80 -2.06
N ASP A 348 2.84 -18.99 -2.53
CA ASP A 348 3.80 -19.86 -1.87
C ASP A 348 4.46 -20.76 -2.92
N GLY A 349 5.80 -20.75 -2.99
CA GLY A 349 6.51 -21.37 -4.07
C GLY A 349 5.99 -20.90 -5.43
N SER A 350 5.58 -21.80 -6.30
CA SER A 350 5.00 -21.48 -7.62
C SER A 350 3.49 -21.24 -7.61
N LYS A 351 2.82 -21.56 -6.49
CA LYS A 351 1.36 -21.43 -6.38
C LYS A 351 0.96 -19.99 -6.09
N CYS A 352 -0.07 -19.53 -6.77
CA CYS A 352 -0.61 -18.19 -6.58
C CYS A 352 -2.13 -18.17 -6.62
N CYS A 353 -2.72 -17.31 -5.80
CA CYS A 353 -4.13 -17.01 -5.77
C CYS A 353 -4.32 -15.49 -5.70
N ILE A 354 -5.15 -14.95 -6.58
CA ILE A 354 -5.40 -13.50 -6.66
C ILE A 354 -6.91 -13.26 -6.51
N TYR A 355 -7.26 -12.44 -5.52
CA TYR A 355 -8.60 -11.91 -5.35
C TYR A 355 -8.62 -10.41 -5.64
N THR A 356 -9.74 -9.91 -6.13
CA THR A 356 -9.98 -8.46 -6.17
C THR A 356 -10.47 -7.97 -4.81
N THR A 357 -10.38 -6.66 -4.57
CA THR A 357 -10.96 -6.02 -3.37
C THR A 357 -12.48 -6.16 -3.28
N THR A 358 -13.14 -6.57 -4.36
CA THR A 358 -14.58 -6.93 -4.39
C THR A 358 -14.85 -8.40 -4.02
N GLY A 359 -13.80 -9.19 -3.76
CA GLY A 359 -13.90 -10.60 -3.40
C GLY A 359 -14.05 -11.56 -4.58
N ILE A 360 -13.76 -11.12 -5.81
CA ILE A 360 -13.78 -11.98 -7.01
C ILE A 360 -12.46 -12.73 -7.09
N LEU A 361 -12.51 -14.05 -7.28
CA LEU A 361 -11.34 -14.87 -7.56
C LEU A 361 -10.90 -14.62 -9.00
N LYS A 362 -9.81 -13.88 -9.17
CA LYS A 362 -9.25 -13.52 -10.47
C LYS A 362 -8.31 -14.59 -11.03
N PHE A 363 -7.49 -15.18 -10.16
CA PHE A 363 -6.55 -16.23 -10.55
C PHE A 363 -6.40 -17.26 -9.44
N LYS A 364 -6.27 -18.52 -9.81
CA LYS A 364 -5.78 -19.60 -8.94
C LYS A 364 -5.05 -20.61 -9.80
N GLY A 365 -3.74 -20.72 -9.61
CA GLY A 365 -2.92 -21.61 -10.44
C GLY A 365 -1.45 -21.62 -10.07
N ASP A 366 -0.67 -22.19 -10.95
CA ASP A 366 0.77 -22.28 -10.86
C ASP A 366 1.40 -21.23 -11.80
N LEU A 367 2.36 -20.46 -11.30
CA LEU A 367 3.06 -19.42 -12.06
C LEU A 367 4.29 -19.96 -12.82
N GLY A 368 4.60 -21.25 -12.64
CA GLY A 368 5.66 -21.96 -13.36
C GLY A 368 7.07 -21.64 -12.87
N ALA A 369 7.22 -20.97 -11.74
CA ALA A 369 8.48 -20.75 -11.03
C ALA A 369 8.19 -20.34 -9.58
N ASP A 370 9.13 -20.61 -8.68
CA ASP A 370 9.06 -20.17 -7.30
C ASP A 370 9.14 -18.64 -7.24
N VAL A 371 8.11 -18.05 -6.64
CA VAL A 371 7.87 -16.61 -6.62
C VAL A 371 8.56 -16.00 -5.42
N GLN A 372 9.48 -15.07 -5.65
CA GLN A 372 10.04 -14.20 -4.63
C GLN A 372 9.19 -12.94 -4.45
N GLU A 373 8.69 -12.40 -5.57
CA GLU A 373 7.83 -11.21 -5.57
C GLU A 373 6.92 -11.23 -6.80
N ILE A 374 5.68 -10.78 -6.64
CA ILE A 374 4.70 -10.63 -7.72
C ILE A 374 3.96 -9.31 -7.55
N PHE A 375 3.73 -8.60 -8.64
CA PHE A 375 2.98 -7.35 -8.65
C PHE A 375 2.33 -7.07 -9.99
N ASP A 376 1.32 -6.21 -9.97
CA ASP A 376 0.55 -5.85 -11.16
C ASP A 376 1.42 -5.13 -12.20
N ALA A 377 1.20 -5.44 -13.46
CA ALA A 377 1.87 -4.77 -14.56
C ALA A 377 0.86 -3.94 -15.34
N PHE A 378 1.34 -2.87 -15.97
CA PHE A 378 0.46 -2.05 -16.79
C PHE A 378 -0.23 -2.89 -17.88
N GLY A 379 -1.57 -2.94 -17.86
CA GLY A 379 -2.41 -3.70 -18.77
C GLY A 379 -3.34 -4.68 -18.03
N LEU A 380 -4.34 -5.20 -18.74
CA LEU A 380 -5.31 -6.13 -18.17
C LEU A 380 -4.67 -7.50 -17.94
N ASN A 381 -4.82 -8.03 -16.72
CA ASN A 381 -4.41 -9.39 -16.33
C ASN A 381 -2.92 -9.69 -16.58
N ARG A 382 -2.07 -8.70 -16.43
CA ARG A 382 -0.64 -8.78 -16.65
C ARG A 382 0.09 -8.57 -15.33
N TYR A 383 1.05 -9.46 -15.03
CA TYR A 383 1.81 -9.44 -13.79
C TYR A 383 3.30 -9.56 -14.05
N TYR A 384 4.09 -8.89 -13.22
CA TYR A 384 5.49 -9.17 -13.06
C TYR A 384 5.65 -10.27 -12.02
N VAL A 385 6.40 -11.30 -12.35
CA VAL A 385 6.73 -12.41 -11.45
C VAL A 385 8.25 -12.48 -11.34
N MET A 386 8.75 -12.16 -10.16
CA MET A 386 10.17 -12.29 -9.84
C MET A 386 10.42 -13.66 -9.24
N SER A 387 11.34 -14.40 -9.84
CA SER A 387 11.84 -15.68 -9.33
C SER A 387 13.35 -15.58 -9.08
N ASP A 388 13.95 -16.66 -8.61
CA ASP A 388 15.41 -16.72 -8.41
C ASP A 388 16.20 -16.42 -9.69
N ASN A 389 15.69 -16.86 -10.82
CA ASN A 389 16.43 -16.91 -12.08
C ASN A 389 16.05 -15.80 -13.08
N GLU A 390 14.85 -15.26 -12.98
CA GLU A 390 14.34 -14.30 -13.96
C GLU A 390 13.20 -13.42 -13.43
N LEU A 391 13.06 -12.24 -14.02
CA LEU A 391 11.84 -11.45 -13.98
C LEU A 391 11.01 -11.83 -15.20
N ARG A 392 9.84 -12.39 -14.96
CA ARG A 392 8.86 -12.75 -16.01
C ARG A 392 7.77 -11.71 -16.08
N ILE A 393 7.30 -11.47 -17.28
CA ILE A 393 6.01 -10.83 -17.52
C ILE A 393 5.04 -11.90 -17.97
N VAL A 394 3.96 -12.07 -17.23
CA VAL A 394 2.95 -13.10 -17.51
C VAL A 394 1.58 -12.48 -17.76
N TYR A 395 0.80 -13.12 -18.61
CA TYR A 395 -0.63 -12.87 -18.76
C TYR A 395 -1.42 -14.01 -18.14
N LEU A 396 -2.42 -13.67 -17.34
CA LEU A 396 -3.39 -14.65 -16.86
C LEU A 396 -4.23 -15.15 -18.05
N THR A 397 -4.35 -16.47 -18.19
CA THR A 397 -5.09 -17.14 -19.27
C THR A 397 -6.01 -18.23 -18.70
N LYS A 398 -6.95 -18.69 -19.50
CA LYS A 398 -7.85 -19.80 -19.11
C LYS A 398 -7.15 -21.13 -19.22
#